data_56fdaae6d2ab5b53e44c90aadadd6c15
#
_entry.id   56fdaae6d2ab5b53e44c90aadadd6c15
#
_cell.length_a   1.000
_cell.length_b   1.000
_cell.length_c   1.000
_cell.angle_alpha   90.00
_cell.angle_beta   90.00
_cell.angle_gamma   90.00
#
_symmetry.space_group_name_H-M   'P 1'
#
loop_
_entity.id
_entity.type
_entity.pdbx_description
1 polymer ?
#
loop_
_entity_poly.entity_id
_entity_poly.type
_entity_poly.pdbx_seq_one_letter_code
_entity_poly.pdbx_strand_id
1 'polypeptide(L)'
;MIVMDEPTMGLSPLYVDRVLDLIRTINKDGVSIFMVEQNASLALEIAHEAYVLQTGRIVLSGPARALKDDPRVRDAYLGGAEATSR
;
A
#
# COMPACT_ATOMS: atom_id res chain seq x y z
N MET A 1 -4.69 15.20 -9.62
CA MET A 1 -4.49 13.85 -9.05
C MET A 1 -3.78 12.96 -10.04
N ILE A 2 -2.85 12.17 -9.54
CA ILE A 2 -2.16 11.17 -10.34
C ILE A 2 -2.73 9.79 -9.98
N VAL A 3 -3.03 8.97 -10.99
CA VAL A 3 -3.51 7.61 -10.79
C VAL A 3 -2.40 6.65 -11.22
N MET A 4 -2.03 5.73 -10.32
CA MET A 4 -1.00 4.74 -10.57
C MET A 4 -1.58 3.34 -10.41
N ASP A 5 -1.28 2.44 -11.34
CA ASP A 5 -1.75 1.06 -11.29
C ASP A 5 -0.55 0.14 -11.18
N GLU A 6 -0.41 -0.54 -10.05
CA GLU A 6 0.67 -1.48 -9.76
C GLU A 6 2.06 -0.88 -10.01
N PRO A 7 2.37 0.29 -9.40
CA PRO A 7 3.60 1.01 -9.76
C PRO A 7 4.88 0.25 -9.43
N THR A 8 4.82 -0.74 -8.55
CA THR A 8 6.02 -1.50 -8.16
C THR A 8 6.11 -2.88 -8.81
N MET A 9 5.11 -3.25 -9.63
CA MET A 9 5.09 -4.58 -10.23
C MET A 9 6.32 -4.82 -11.11
N GLY A 10 6.98 -5.93 -10.89
CA GLY A 10 8.13 -6.33 -11.71
C GLY A 10 9.44 -5.60 -11.41
N LEU A 11 9.45 -4.71 -10.43
CA LEU A 11 10.66 -3.96 -10.10
C LEU A 11 11.50 -4.70 -9.05
N SER A 12 12.82 -4.53 -9.16
CA SER A 12 13.72 -5.01 -8.11
C SER A 12 13.55 -4.18 -6.83
N PRO A 13 13.96 -4.71 -5.67
CA PRO A 13 13.79 -3.96 -4.40
C PRO A 13 14.39 -2.55 -4.41
N LEU A 14 15.51 -2.37 -5.07
CA LEU A 14 16.12 -1.04 -5.15
C LEU A 14 15.23 -0.05 -5.89
N TYR A 15 14.65 -0.49 -7.00
CA TYR A 15 13.77 0.38 -7.77
C TYR A 15 12.43 0.58 -7.10
N VAL A 16 11.94 -0.40 -6.35
CA VAL A 16 10.75 -0.25 -5.53
C VAL A 16 10.94 0.92 -4.56
N ASP A 17 12.06 0.94 -3.83
CA ASP A 17 12.34 2.02 -2.88
C ASP A 17 12.38 3.38 -3.57
N ARG A 18 12.97 3.46 -4.75
CA ARG A 18 13.04 4.71 -5.50
C ARG A 18 11.66 5.19 -5.95
N VAL A 19 10.82 4.28 -6.40
CA VAL A 19 9.45 4.62 -6.80
C VAL A 19 8.66 5.11 -5.60
N LEU A 20 8.77 4.44 -4.45
CA LEU A 20 8.07 4.88 -3.25
C LEU A 20 8.53 6.26 -2.79
N ASP A 21 9.83 6.54 -2.85
CA ASP A 21 10.34 7.86 -2.50
C ASP A 21 9.84 8.94 -3.45
N LEU A 22 9.75 8.62 -4.74
CA LEU A 22 9.21 9.55 -5.72
C LEU A 22 7.74 9.85 -5.43
N ILE A 23 6.96 8.82 -5.11
CA ILE A 23 5.55 8.98 -4.77
C ILE A 23 5.40 9.89 -3.55
N ARG A 24 6.19 9.66 -2.51
CA ARG A 24 6.17 10.50 -1.32
C ARG A 24 6.51 11.94 -1.64
N THR A 25 7.49 12.17 -2.48
CA THR A 25 7.92 13.50 -2.87
C THR A 25 6.83 14.24 -3.62
N ILE A 26 6.22 13.59 -4.60
CA ILE A 26 5.13 14.17 -5.38
C ILE A 26 3.95 14.52 -4.47
N ASN A 27 3.62 13.64 -3.55
CA ASN A 27 2.52 13.87 -2.64
C ASN A 27 2.79 15.02 -1.69
N LYS A 28 4.03 15.15 -1.21
CA LYS A 28 4.42 16.27 -0.35
C LYS A 28 4.27 17.61 -1.05
N ASP A 29 4.45 17.64 -2.35
CA ASP A 29 4.29 18.86 -3.16
C ASP A 29 2.82 19.22 -3.39
N GLY A 30 1.90 18.51 -2.75
CA GLY A 30 0.49 18.83 -2.81
C GLY A 30 -0.29 18.07 -3.87
N VAL A 31 0.33 17.13 -4.55
CA VAL A 31 -0.35 16.33 -5.58
C VAL A 31 -0.99 15.10 -4.93
N SER A 32 -2.30 14.95 -5.10
CA SER A 32 -3.01 13.77 -4.64
C SER A 32 -2.68 12.58 -5.52
N ILE A 33 -2.47 11.42 -4.89
CA ILE A 33 -2.14 10.20 -5.61
C ILE A 33 -3.14 9.11 -5.24
N PHE A 34 -3.73 8.49 -6.26
CA PHE A 34 -4.56 7.31 -6.12
C PHE A 34 -3.78 6.13 -6.68
N MET A 35 -3.57 5.10 -5.88
CA MET A 35 -2.71 3.99 -6.26
C MET A 35 -3.42 2.67 -6.02
N VAL A 36 -3.34 1.78 -7.01
CA VAL A 36 -3.77 0.39 -6.86
C VAL A 36 -2.51 -0.45 -6.74
N GLU A 37 -2.38 -1.16 -5.63
CA GLU A 37 -1.17 -1.92 -5.35
C GLU A 37 -1.54 -3.26 -4.72
N GLN A 38 -1.07 -4.34 -5.33
CA GLN A 38 -1.33 -5.69 -4.83
C GLN A 38 -0.49 -6.01 -3.59
N ASN A 39 0.69 -5.41 -3.48
CA ASN A 39 1.54 -5.58 -2.31
C ASN A 39 1.04 -4.66 -1.20
N ALA A 40 0.24 -5.22 -0.29
CA ALA A 40 -0.40 -4.44 0.76
C ALA A 40 0.60 -3.78 1.70
N SER A 41 1.71 -4.44 2.01
CA SER A 41 2.72 -3.86 2.89
C SER A 41 3.27 -2.55 2.33
N LEU A 42 3.60 -2.53 1.04
CA LEU A 42 4.12 -1.34 0.39
C LEU A 42 3.08 -0.23 0.35
N ALA A 43 1.85 -0.59 -0.02
CA ALA A 43 0.77 0.39 -0.12
C ALA A 43 0.50 1.06 1.22
N LEU A 44 0.38 0.27 2.29
CA LEU A 44 0.07 0.80 3.62
C LEU A 44 1.22 1.60 4.21
N GLU A 45 2.44 1.35 3.77
CA GLU A 45 3.59 2.10 4.26
C GLU A 45 3.55 3.56 3.84
N ILE A 46 3.03 3.85 2.66
CA ILE A 46 3.05 5.22 2.12
C ILE A 46 1.66 5.86 2.03
N ALA A 47 0.60 5.11 2.17
CA ALA A 47 -0.76 5.63 2.05
C ALA A 47 -1.20 6.37 3.31
N HIS A 48 -2.10 7.32 3.15
CA HIS A 48 -2.80 7.96 4.27
C HIS A 48 -4.12 7.24 4.54
N GLU A 49 -4.85 6.95 3.47
CA GLU A 49 -6.11 6.22 3.52
C GLU A 49 -6.01 5.00 2.61
N ALA A 50 -6.66 3.93 2.97
CA ALA A 50 -6.64 2.72 2.15
C ALA A 50 -8.00 2.04 2.13
N TYR A 51 -8.23 1.32 1.05
CA TYR A 51 -9.42 0.52 0.85
C TYR A 51 -8.98 -0.88 0.47
N VAL A 52 -9.48 -1.88 1.17
CA VAL A 52 -9.18 -3.27 0.87
C VAL A 52 -10.32 -3.85 0.06
N LEU A 53 -10.01 -4.33 -1.14
CA LEU A 53 -10.99 -4.93 -2.03
C LEU A 53 -10.83 -6.44 -2.06
N GLN A 54 -11.94 -7.12 -2.05
CA GLN A 54 -11.97 -8.57 -2.19
C GLN A 54 -13.14 -8.92 -3.09
N THR A 55 -12.85 -9.58 -4.21
CA THR A 55 -13.87 -10.01 -5.17
C THR A 55 -14.76 -8.83 -5.61
N GLY A 56 -14.11 -7.71 -5.95
CA GLY A 56 -14.81 -6.52 -6.45
C GLY A 56 -15.56 -5.72 -5.40
N ARG A 57 -15.37 -6.02 -4.11
CA ARG A 57 -16.08 -5.35 -3.02
C ARG A 57 -15.10 -4.76 -2.03
N ILE A 58 -15.42 -3.58 -1.52
CA ILE A 58 -14.66 -2.99 -0.44
C ILE A 58 -15.05 -3.68 0.86
N VAL A 59 -14.10 -4.37 1.48
CA VAL A 59 -14.35 -5.11 2.72
C VAL A 59 -13.82 -4.38 3.94
N LEU A 60 -12.82 -3.53 3.77
CA LEU A 60 -12.25 -2.71 4.84
C LEU A 60 -11.83 -1.38 4.26
N SER A 61 -11.92 -0.32 5.06
CA SER A 61 -11.42 0.98 4.66
C SER A 61 -11.06 1.79 5.90
N GLY A 62 -10.22 2.79 5.72
CA GLY A 62 -9.85 3.69 6.78
C GLY A 62 -8.42 4.19 6.68
N PRO A 63 -7.93 4.84 7.76
CA PRO A 63 -6.54 5.28 7.79
C PRO A 63 -5.59 4.11 7.62
N ALA A 64 -4.57 4.28 6.79
CA ALA A 64 -3.63 3.19 6.50
C ALA A 64 -2.98 2.68 7.79
N ARG A 65 -2.67 3.57 8.73
CA ARG A 65 -2.09 3.19 10.00
C ARG A 65 -2.97 2.22 10.78
N ALA A 66 -4.29 2.45 10.79
CA ALA A 66 -5.22 1.57 11.48
C ALA A 66 -5.33 0.22 10.77
N LEU A 67 -5.36 0.22 9.45
CA LEU A 67 -5.44 -1.03 8.68
C LEU A 67 -4.18 -1.86 8.83
N LYS A 68 -3.04 -1.22 8.93
CA LYS A 68 -1.76 -1.91 9.12
C LYS A 68 -1.74 -2.73 10.40
N ASP A 69 -2.42 -2.25 11.44
CA ASP A 69 -2.49 -2.93 12.73
C ASP A 69 -3.70 -3.85 12.87
N ASP A 70 -4.59 -3.88 11.88
CA ASP A 70 -5.78 -4.70 11.93
C ASP A 70 -5.41 -6.18 11.73
N PRO A 71 -5.78 -7.08 12.67
CA PRO A 71 -5.45 -8.50 12.53
C PRO A 71 -5.98 -9.13 11.25
N ARG A 72 -7.12 -8.68 10.76
CA ARG A 72 -7.69 -9.23 9.53
C ARG A 72 -6.82 -8.90 8.33
N VAL A 73 -6.26 -7.68 8.29
CA VAL A 73 -5.37 -7.27 7.22
C VAL A 73 -4.04 -7.99 7.34
N ARG A 74 -3.49 -8.08 8.54
CA ARG A 74 -2.21 -8.76 8.76
C ARG A 74 -2.26 -10.22 8.36
N ASP A 75 -3.32 -10.90 8.73
CA ASP A 75 -3.45 -12.33 8.42
C ASP A 75 -3.68 -12.58 6.94
N ALA A 76 -4.47 -11.75 6.29
CA ALA A 76 -4.88 -11.98 4.91
C ALA A 76 -3.90 -11.41 3.88
N TYR A 77 -3.28 -10.27 4.18
CA TYR A 77 -2.55 -9.49 3.15
C TYR A 77 -1.11 -9.17 3.51
N LEU A 78 -0.75 -9.18 4.78
CA LEU A 78 0.61 -8.82 5.21
C LEU A 78 1.44 -10.04 5.59
N GLY A 79 0.94 -11.24 5.34
CA GLY A 79 1.68 -12.47 5.64
C GLY A 79 1.59 -12.93 7.07
N GLY A 80 0.78 -12.27 7.90
CA GLY A 80 0.56 -12.71 9.27
C GLY A 80 1.87 -12.99 10.03
N ALA A 81 1.98 -14.17 10.58
CA ALA A 81 3.14 -14.56 11.35
C ALA A 81 4.43 -14.61 10.54
N GLU A 82 4.35 -14.94 9.27
CA GLU A 82 5.53 -14.96 8.42
C GLU A 82 6.12 -13.58 8.25
N ALA A 83 5.29 -12.56 8.15
CA ALA A 83 5.76 -11.19 8.02
C ALA A 83 6.55 -10.76 9.25
N THR A 84 6.16 -11.23 10.42
CA THR A 84 6.81 -10.85 11.67
C THR A 84 8.05 -11.69 11.95
N SER A 85 8.19 -12.84 11.35
CA SER A 85 9.31 -13.73 11.58
C SER A 85 10.54 -13.39 10.74
N ARG A 86 10.46 -12.44 9.86
CA ARG A 86 11.55 -12.08 8.98
C ARG A 86 12.48 -11.03 9.56
#